data_a82c3dc5fae08212f6d0f2a9caacaf12
#
_entry.id   a82c3dc5fae08212f6d0f2a9caacaf12
#
_cell.length_a   1.000
_cell.length_b   1.000
_cell.length_c   1.000
_cell.angle_alpha   90.00
_cell.angle_beta   90.00
_cell.angle_gamma   90.00
#
_symmetry.space_group_name_H-M   'P 1'
#
loop_
_entity.id
_entity.type
_entity.pdbx_description
1 polymer ?
#
loop_
_entity_poly.entity_id
_entity_poly.type
_entity_poly.pdbx_seq_one_letter_code
_entity_poly.pdbx_strand_id
1 'polypeptide(L)'
;MARVICAGHVNWDVTLRVDQLPATDGEATITDQQQSGGGSASNVACALAALDVETALLGSVGTDENGHLARRALSEAGVDCSPLVTVDGDTAVKYLVVDGDGEVMVLGNDGANESFDASDLSEALLAGADHLHLTSQAPETAAALAARASEAGLSVSFDPGRRIHARNYADTLSLANLVFLNRREATTAIEDHLGPIEDLSRVIAIKHGGDGAEVLTPDGEYANHDGFPVDAVDTTGAGDAFAGGFIASILDDDTPTRPDYERALAVANACGALAASEGGARTDLFWERVEATLADL
;
A
#
# COMPACT_ATOMS: atom_id res chain seq x y z
N MET A 1 -13.44 14.03 -10.78
CA MET A 1 -12.15 13.59 -10.23
C MET A 1 -12.43 12.29 -9.52
N ALA A 2 -11.66 11.23 -9.79
CA ALA A 2 -11.89 9.94 -9.15
C ALA A 2 -11.62 10.04 -7.65
N ARG A 3 -12.41 9.33 -6.84
CA ARG A 3 -12.26 9.26 -5.39
C ARG A 3 -11.97 7.83 -4.95
N VAL A 4 -10.89 7.67 -4.18
CA VAL A 4 -10.43 6.37 -3.66
C VAL A 4 -10.59 6.33 -2.15
N ILE A 5 -11.09 5.23 -1.62
CA ILE A 5 -11.03 4.91 -0.21
C ILE A 5 -9.93 3.87 -0.01
N CYS A 6 -8.92 4.18 0.80
CA CYS A 6 -7.96 3.19 1.28
C CYS A 6 -8.39 2.66 2.64
N ALA A 7 -8.24 1.36 2.89
CA ALA A 7 -8.56 0.77 4.19
C ALA A 7 -7.48 -0.20 4.66
N GLY A 8 -7.01 -0.02 5.92
CA GLY A 8 -6.02 -0.87 6.54
C GLY A 8 -5.14 -0.19 7.58
N HIS A 9 -3.90 -0.60 7.66
CA HIS A 9 -2.99 -0.21 8.72
C HIS A 9 -2.49 1.23 8.62
N VAL A 10 -2.41 1.86 9.79
CA VAL A 10 -1.79 3.17 10.03
C VAL A 10 -0.79 3.01 11.16
N ASN A 11 0.49 3.22 10.88
CA ASN A 11 1.58 3.08 11.84
C ASN A 11 2.31 4.41 12.05
N TRP A 12 3.10 4.46 13.11
CA TRP A 12 4.17 5.44 13.26
C TRP A 12 5.50 4.70 13.20
N ASP A 13 6.32 5.02 12.21
CA ASP A 13 7.59 4.33 11.96
C ASP A 13 8.75 5.16 12.55
N VAL A 14 9.65 4.48 13.26
CA VAL A 14 10.85 5.06 13.88
C VAL A 14 12.07 4.36 13.29
N THR A 15 12.81 5.05 12.43
CA THR A 15 14.07 4.54 11.89
C THR A 15 15.23 4.96 12.78
N LEU A 16 15.94 3.97 13.32
CA LEU A 16 17.13 4.13 14.14
C LEU A 16 18.36 3.71 13.31
N ARG A 17 19.24 4.65 13.00
CA ARG A 17 20.53 4.30 12.44
C ARG A 17 21.49 4.03 13.57
N VAL A 18 22.17 2.88 13.52
CA VAL A 18 23.10 2.44 14.55
C VAL A 18 24.49 2.18 13.96
N ASP A 19 25.51 2.19 14.81
CA ASP A 19 26.88 1.86 14.41
C ASP A 19 27.02 0.38 13.98
N GLN A 20 26.26 -0.51 14.62
CA GLN A 20 26.15 -1.94 14.29
C GLN A 20 24.86 -2.51 14.86
N LEU A 21 24.30 -3.56 14.24
CA LEU A 21 23.19 -4.28 14.86
C LEU A 21 23.69 -5.02 16.11
N PRO A 22 23.03 -4.87 17.29
CA PRO A 22 23.50 -5.50 18.52
C PRO A 22 23.31 -7.02 18.48
N ALA A 23 24.35 -7.76 18.85
CA ALA A 23 24.22 -9.17 19.15
C ALA A 23 23.47 -9.39 20.48
N THR A 24 23.12 -10.65 20.79
CA THR A 24 22.54 -10.99 22.10
C THR A 24 23.48 -10.52 23.22
N ASP A 25 22.91 -9.86 24.25
CA ASP A 25 23.63 -9.20 25.34
C ASP A 25 24.60 -8.08 24.92
N GLY A 26 24.48 -7.60 23.65
CA GLY A 26 25.27 -6.49 23.11
C GLY A 26 24.56 -5.15 23.27
N GLU A 27 25.29 -4.10 22.96
CA GLU A 27 24.88 -2.70 22.96
C GLU A 27 25.23 -2.08 21.60
N ALA A 28 24.41 -1.15 21.11
CA ALA A 28 24.65 -0.38 19.91
C ALA A 28 24.40 1.11 20.19
N THR A 29 25.12 1.97 19.47
CA THR A 29 24.96 3.41 19.58
C THR A 29 24.05 3.92 18.47
N ILE A 30 22.98 4.64 18.83
CA ILE A 30 22.12 5.33 17.85
C ILE A 30 22.90 6.53 17.33
N THR A 31 23.14 6.58 16.02
CA THR A 31 23.84 7.65 15.33
C THR A 31 22.90 8.67 14.69
N ASP A 32 21.68 8.23 14.32
CA ASP A 32 20.61 9.07 13.80
C ASP A 32 19.25 8.45 14.10
N GLN A 33 18.22 9.30 14.21
CA GLN A 33 16.85 8.89 14.41
C GLN A 33 15.90 9.71 13.54
N GLN A 34 15.06 9.03 12.79
CA GLN A 34 14.00 9.62 11.99
C GLN A 34 12.65 9.04 12.37
N GLN A 35 11.59 9.83 12.22
CA GLN A 35 10.22 9.39 12.48
C GLN A 35 9.32 9.83 11.34
N SER A 36 8.41 8.95 10.93
CA SER A 36 7.46 9.22 9.86
C SER A 36 6.16 8.43 10.04
N GLY A 37 5.12 8.88 9.37
CA GLY A 37 3.94 8.06 9.20
C GLY A 37 4.25 6.83 8.34
N GLY A 38 3.62 5.70 8.65
CA GLY A 38 3.73 4.42 7.95
C GLY A 38 2.41 3.64 7.95
N GLY A 39 2.48 2.38 7.54
CA GLY A 39 1.34 1.50 7.33
C GLY A 39 0.89 1.48 5.87
N SER A 40 0.70 0.27 5.31
CA SER A 40 0.48 0.13 3.86
C SER A 40 -0.71 0.93 3.34
N ALA A 41 -1.87 0.88 4.01
CA ALA A 41 -3.02 1.67 3.57
C ALA A 41 -2.75 3.17 3.60
N SER A 42 -2.05 3.64 4.64
CA SER A 42 -1.70 5.04 4.80
C SER A 42 -0.65 5.49 3.77
N ASN A 43 0.30 4.63 3.40
CA ASN A 43 1.29 4.92 2.37
C ASN A 43 0.65 4.99 0.97
N VAL A 44 -0.23 4.04 0.62
CA VAL A 44 -0.99 4.08 -0.63
C VAL A 44 -1.88 5.33 -0.69
N ALA A 45 -2.55 5.69 0.41
CA ALA A 45 -3.37 6.89 0.46
C ALA A 45 -2.56 8.17 0.22
N CYS A 46 -1.36 8.28 0.82
CA CYS A 46 -0.46 9.41 0.57
C CYS A 46 0.04 9.44 -0.87
N ALA A 47 0.38 8.29 -1.46
CA ALA A 47 0.83 8.20 -2.85
C ALA A 47 -0.29 8.64 -3.82
N LEU A 48 -1.52 8.20 -3.60
CA LEU A 48 -2.68 8.62 -4.39
C LEU A 48 -2.95 10.12 -4.28
N ALA A 49 -2.96 10.66 -3.06
CA ALA A 49 -3.17 12.10 -2.83
C ALA A 49 -2.07 12.94 -3.50
N ALA A 50 -0.82 12.49 -3.47
CA ALA A 50 0.31 13.13 -4.14
C ALA A 50 0.21 13.08 -5.68
N LEU A 51 -0.58 12.16 -6.23
CA LEU A 51 -0.94 12.05 -7.65
C LEU A 51 -2.32 12.64 -7.96
N ASP A 52 -2.76 13.65 -7.20
CA ASP A 52 -3.99 14.40 -7.40
C ASP A 52 -5.30 13.58 -7.37
N VAL A 53 -5.29 12.41 -6.73
CA VAL A 53 -6.49 11.58 -6.53
C VAL A 53 -7.15 11.95 -5.18
N GLU A 54 -8.45 12.28 -5.19
CA GLU A 54 -9.19 12.45 -3.93
C GLU A 54 -9.18 11.16 -3.12
N THR A 55 -8.56 11.18 -1.94
CA THR A 55 -8.32 9.97 -1.17
C THR A 55 -8.78 10.10 0.28
N ALA A 56 -9.59 9.14 0.73
CA ALA A 56 -9.97 8.97 2.13
C ALA A 56 -9.32 7.71 2.73
N LEU A 57 -9.03 7.71 4.03
CA LEU A 57 -8.39 6.58 4.71
C LEU A 57 -9.21 6.09 5.89
N LEU A 58 -9.71 4.86 5.79
CA LEU A 58 -10.26 4.08 6.89
C LEU A 58 -9.13 3.24 7.53
N GLY A 59 -8.95 3.40 8.81
CA GLY A 59 -7.96 2.71 9.62
C GLY A 59 -8.15 3.08 11.07
N SER A 60 -7.23 2.70 11.94
CA SER A 60 -7.30 3.07 13.36
C SER A 60 -5.96 3.52 13.92
N VAL A 61 -6.03 4.50 14.82
CA VAL A 61 -4.90 5.04 15.59
C VAL A 61 -5.28 5.14 17.07
N GLY A 62 -4.30 5.17 17.93
CA GLY A 62 -4.50 5.37 19.36
C GLY A 62 -4.77 6.84 19.73
N THR A 63 -5.09 7.06 21.01
CA THR A 63 -5.20 8.40 21.62
C THR A 63 -3.84 8.99 22.03
N ASP A 64 -2.75 8.29 21.76
CA ASP A 64 -1.37 8.67 22.08
C ASP A 64 -0.81 9.77 21.14
N GLU A 65 0.40 10.22 21.44
CA GLU A 65 1.11 11.23 20.62
C GLU A 65 1.35 10.74 19.19
N ASN A 66 1.69 9.46 19.00
CA ASN A 66 1.92 8.88 17.68
C ASN A 66 0.65 8.88 16.83
N GLY A 67 -0.53 8.65 17.43
CA GLY A 67 -1.81 8.74 16.73
C GLY A 67 -2.12 10.16 16.26
N HIS A 68 -1.83 11.15 17.08
CA HIS A 68 -1.96 12.56 16.69
C HIS A 68 -0.99 12.94 15.56
N LEU A 69 0.27 12.48 15.64
CA LEU A 69 1.28 12.73 14.60
C LEU A 69 0.91 12.03 13.29
N ALA A 70 0.47 10.76 13.35
CA ALA A 70 0.06 10.00 12.15
C ALA A 70 -1.13 10.68 11.44
N ARG A 71 -2.18 11.07 12.18
CA ARG A 71 -3.34 11.78 11.65
C ARG A 71 -2.93 13.12 11.02
N ARG A 72 -2.06 13.87 11.69
CA ARG A 72 -1.56 15.16 11.19
C ARG A 72 -0.80 14.97 9.89
N ALA A 73 0.14 14.02 9.84
CA ALA A 73 0.94 13.74 8.65
C ALA A 73 0.06 13.34 7.44
N LEU A 74 -1.01 12.55 7.67
CA LEU A 74 -2.00 12.20 6.64
C LEU A 74 -2.75 13.43 6.13
N SER A 75 -3.22 14.29 7.04
CA SER A 75 -3.95 15.50 6.67
C SER A 75 -3.05 16.50 5.92
N GLU A 76 -1.77 16.62 6.30
CA GLU A 76 -0.78 17.44 5.60
C GLU A 76 -0.46 16.90 4.20
N ALA A 77 -0.56 15.58 4.00
CA ALA A 77 -0.45 14.93 2.69
C ALA A 77 -1.75 15.01 1.83
N GLY A 78 -2.80 15.68 2.32
CA GLY A 78 -4.06 15.85 1.58
C GLY A 78 -5.04 14.69 1.69
N VAL A 79 -4.81 13.71 2.58
CA VAL A 79 -5.71 12.58 2.80
C VAL A 79 -6.88 12.96 3.71
N ASP A 80 -8.11 12.65 3.29
CA ASP A 80 -9.31 12.78 4.12
C ASP A 80 -9.28 11.75 5.27
N CYS A 81 -9.02 12.23 6.49
CA CYS A 81 -8.98 11.43 7.71
C CYS A 81 -10.35 11.34 8.41
N SER A 82 -11.46 11.74 7.77
CA SER A 82 -12.78 11.67 8.40
C SER A 82 -13.20 10.24 8.81
N PRO A 83 -12.87 9.17 8.05
CA PRO A 83 -13.18 7.81 8.47
C PRO A 83 -12.09 7.15 9.34
N LEU A 84 -10.99 7.86 9.66
CA LEU A 84 -9.93 7.31 10.52
C LEU A 84 -10.41 7.23 11.96
N VAL A 85 -10.52 6.02 12.51
CA VAL A 85 -11.00 5.74 13.86
C VAL A 85 -9.91 6.06 14.89
N THR A 86 -10.29 6.66 16.00
CA THR A 86 -9.39 6.84 17.16
C THR A 86 -9.90 5.99 18.29
N VAL A 87 -9.07 5.11 18.84
CA VAL A 87 -9.40 4.21 19.94
C VAL A 87 -8.50 4.45 21.15
N ASP A 88 -8.98 4.07 22.32
CA ASP A 88 -8.21 4.21 23.54
C ASP A 88 -7.01 3.23 23.50
N GLY A 89 -5.80 3.74 23.71
CA GLY A 89 -4.56 2.95 23.65
C GLY A 89 -3.49 3.57 22.77
N ASP A 90 -2.46 2.78 22.48
CA ASP A 90 -1.28 3.21 21.73
C ASP A 90 -1.43 2.90 20.25
N THR A 91 -0.97 3.82 19.40
CA THR A 91 -0.84 3.62 17.95
C THR A 91 0.22 2.56 17.66
N ALA A 92 0.02 1.79 16.59
CA ALA A 92 1.03 0.84 16.13
C ALA A 92 2.34 1.55 15.78
N VAL A 93 3.45 1.01 16.29
CA VAL A 93 4.79 1.54 16.03
C VAL A 93 5.66 0.46 15.42
N LYS A 94 6.45 0.83 14.42
CA LYS A 94 7.54 0.01 13.90
C LYS A 94 8.86 0.72 14.13
N TYR A 95 9.82 0.01 14.69
CA TYR A 95 11.20 0.42 14.82
C TYR A 95 12.02 -0.31 13.75
N LEU A 96 12.61 0.45 12.83
CA LEU A 96 13.55 -0.04 11.84
C LEU A 96 14.95 0.31 12.33
N VAL A 97 15.70 -0.70 12.75
CA VAL A 97 17.08 -0.52 13.20
C VAL A 97 17.99 -0.87 12.04
N VAL A 98 18.75 0.11 11.53
CA VAL A 98 19.57 0.00 10.32
C VAL A 98 21.02 0.29 10.68
N ASP A 99 21.94 -0.62 10.35
CA ASP A 99 23.37 -0.41 10.58
C ASP A 99 24.08 0.26 9.40
N GLY A 100 25.40 0.45 9.56
CA GLY A 100 26.24 1.08 8.54
C GLY A 100 26.41 0.27 7.25
N ASP A 101 26.15 -1.04 7.30
CA ASP A 101 26.24 -1.95 6.15
C ASP A 101 24.86 -2.10 5.45
N GLY A 102 23.81 -1.46 5.99
CA GLY A 102 22.45 -1.50 5.47
C GLY A 102 21.67 -2.74 5.90
N GLU A 103 22.14 -3.52 6.89
CA GLU A 103 21.37 -4.59 7.48
C GLU A 103 20.23 -4.03 8.35
N VAL A 104 19.04 -4.64 8.29
CA VAL A 104 17.83 -4.11 8.94
C VAL A 104 17.24 -5.11 9.90
N MET A 105 16.99 -4.66 11.13
CA MET A 105 16.15 -5.37 12.12
C MET A 105 14.85 -4.59 12.30
N VAL A 106 13.71 -5.26 12.22
CA VAL A 106 12.39 -4.65 12.41
C VAL A 106 11.75 -5.17 13.69
N LEU A 107 11.40 -4.25 14.57
CA LEU A 107 10.61 -4.52 15.78
C LEU A 107 9.29 -3.74 15.67
N GLY A 108 8.18 -4.35 16.04
CA GLY A 108 6.89 -3.67 15.96
C GLY A 108 5.87 -4.21 16.93
N ASN A 109 4.88 -3.40 17.21
CA ASN A 109 3.63 -3.82 17.85
C ASN A 109 2.46 -3.55 16.91
N ASP A 110 1.34 -4.21 17.15
CA ASP A 110 0.12 -4.01 16.36
C ASP A 110 -0.71 -2.82 16.87
N GLY A 111 -0.50 -2.37 18.12
CA GLY A 111 -1.17 -1.22 18.74
C GLY A 111 -2.66 -1.16 18.42
N ALA A 112 -3.13 0.02 18.01
CA ALA A 112 -4.51 0.27 17.61
C ALA A 112 -4.88 -0.30 16.22
N ASN A 113 -3.94 -0.90 15.46
CA ASN A 113 -4.26 -1.49 14.16
C ASN A 113 -5.41 -2.49 14.24
N GLU A 114 -6.24 -2.51 13.21
CA GLU A 114 -7.40 -3.40 13.10
C GLU A 114 -8.49 -3.16 14.17
N SER A 115 -8.47 -2.00 14.86
CA SER A 115 -9.53 -1.59 15.78
C SER A 115 -10.63 -0.78 15.07
N PHE A 116 -10.92 -1.13 13.84
CA PHE A 116 -12.01 -0.61 13.02
C PHE A 116 -12.71 -1.76 12.31
N ASP A 117 -13.93 -1.53 11.87
CA ASP A 117 -14.71 -2.50 11.09
C ASP A 117 -15.42 -1.85 9.89
N ALA A 118 -16.14 -2.67 9.14
CA ALA A 118 -16.81 -2.19 7.94
C ALA A 118 -17.92 -1.16 8.24
N SER A 119 -18.49 -1.11 9.43
CA SER A 119 -19.52 -0.14 9.81
C SER A 119 -18.97 1.28 10.04
N ASP A 120 -17.66 1.42 10.26
CA ASP A 120 -16.99 2.71 10.39
C ASP A 120 -16.91 3.47 9.04
N LEU A 121 -17.12 2.78 7.93
CA LEU A 121 -17.22 3.39 6.61
C LEU A 121 -18.67 3.81 6.33
N SER A 122 -18.92 5.11 6.24
CA SER A 122 -20.27 5.64 6.02
C SER A 122 -20.78 5.38 4.61
N GLU A 123 -22.12 5.20 4.47
CA GLU A 123 -22.76 5.07 3.16
C GLU A 123 -22.54 6.29 2.25
N ALA A 124 -22.41 7.49 2.83
CA ALA A 124 -22.16 8.70 2.05
C ALA A 124 -20.75 8.69 1.42
N LEU A 125 -19.76 8.15 2.11
CA LEU A 125 -18.41 7.98 1.59
C LEU A 125 -18.38 6.92 0.48
N LEU A 126 -19.02 5.78 0.68
CA LEU A 126 -19.15 4.74 -0.34
C LEU A 126 -19.84 5.27 -1.60
N ALA A 127 -20.98 5.94 -1.44
CA ALA A 127 -21.73 6.47 -2.58
C ALA A 127 -20.99 7.57 -3.38
N GLY A 128 -19.99 8.19 -2.79
CA GLY A 128 -19.16 9.22 -3.42
C GLY A 128 -17.80 8.74 -3.91
N ALA A 129 -17.52 7.43 -3.84
CA ALA A 129 -16.24 6.86 -4.24
C ALA A 129 -16.37 6.03 -5.52
N ASP A 130 -15.26 5.84 -6.22
CA ASP A 130 -15.14 5.03 -7.44
C ASP A 130 -14.39 3.72 -7.17
N HIS A 131 -13.52 3.72 -6.17
CA HIS A 131 -12.62 2.62 -5.88
C HIS A 131 -12.37 2.44 -4.38
N LEU A 132 -12.26 1.18 -3.94
CA LEU A 132 -11.81 0.79 -2.62
C LEU A 132 -10.50 0.01 -2.73
N HIS A 133 -9.43 0.52 -2.12
CA HIS A 133 -8.17 -0.21 -1.95
C HIS A 133 -8.05 -0.78 -0.55
N LEU A 134 -7.88 -2.09 -0.45
CA LEU A 134 -7.73 -2.83 0.80
C LEU A 134 -6.28 -3.30 0.97
N THR A 135 -5.75 -3.21 2.17
CA THR A 135 -4.47 -3.80 2.53
C THR A 135 -4.66 -4.91 3.58
N SER A 136 -3.58 -5.45 4.10
CA SER A 136 -3.54 -6.63 4.98
C SER A 136 -4.14 -6.41 6.38
N GLN A 137 -5.41 -6.01 6.48
CA GLN A 137 -6.17 -5.98 7.75
C GLN A 137 -6.78 -7.35 8.10
N ALA A 138 -7.60 -7.41 9.17
CA ALA A 138 -8.33 -8.61 9.56
C ALA A 138 -9.17 -9.16 8.40
N PRO A 139 -9.13 -10.47 8.09
CA PRO A 139 -9.81 -11.04 6.93
C PRO A 139 -11.31 -10.77 6.90
N GLU A 140 -11.98 -10.82 8.04
CA GLU A 140 -13.41 -10.58 8.18
C GLU A 140 -13.77 -9.14 7.86
N THR A 141 -12.94 -8.17 8.33
CA THR A 141 -13.11 -6.75 8.03
C THR A 141 -12.85 -6.48 6.56
N ALA A 142 -11.79 -7.07 5.99
CA ALA A 142 -11.47 -6.92 4.58
C ALA A 142 -12.59 -7.45 3.68
N ALA A 143 -13.12 -8.64 3.97
CA ALA A 143 -14.23 -9.24 3.22
C ALA A 143 -15.51 -8.42 3.33
N ALA A 144 -15.86 -7.94 4.53
CA ALA A 144 -17.04 -7.11 4.74
C ALA A 144 -16.96 -5.77 4.00
N LEU A 145 -15.78 -5.12 4.00
CA LEU A 145 -15.53 -3.88 3.25
C LEU A 145 -15.62 -4.12 1.74
N ALA A 146 -15.01 -5.22 1.24
CA ALA A 146 -15.06 -5.58 -0.17
C ALA A 146 -16.52 -5.84 -0.63
N ALA A 147 -17.32 -6.53 0.19
CA ALA A 147 -18.72 -6.78 -0.11
C ALA A 147 -19.53 -5.48 -0.19
N ARG A 148 -19.39 -4.59 0.78
CA ARG A 148 -20.07 -3.28 0.78
C ARG A 148 -19.68 -2.41 -0.41
N ALA A 149 -18.38 -2.38 -0.76
CA ALA A 149 -17.91 -1.64 -1.93
C ALA A 149 -18.50 -2.23 -3.23
N SER A 150 -18.47 -3.54 -3.37
CA SER A 150 -19.08 -4.23 -4.53
C SER A 150 -20.58 -3.96 -4.65
N GLU A 151 -21.33 -4.00 -3.54
CA GLU A 151 -22.77 -3.68 -3.50
C GLU A 151 -23.06 -2.22 -3.88
N ALA A 152 -22.15 -1.31 -3.53
CA ALA A 152 -22.20 0.11 -3.89
C ALA A 152 -21.73 0.38 -5.34
N GLY A 153 -21.20 -0.63 -6.04
CA GLY A 153 -20.75 -0.51 -7.43
C GLY A 153 -19.30 0.00 -7.57
N LEU A 154 -18.52 0.05 -6.50
CA LEU A 154 -17.11 0.40 -6.54
C LEU A 154 -16.27 -0.75 -7.11
N SER A 155 -15.19 -0.42 -7.78
CA SER A 155 -14.11 -1.39 -8.01
C SER A 155 -13.31 -1.60 -6.73
N VAL A 156 -12.78 -2.82 -6.55
CA VAL A 156 -12.02 -3.20 -5.35
C VAL A 156 -10.64 -3.69 -5.75
N SER A 157 -9.60 -3.13 -5.15
CA SER A 157 -8.25 -3.70 -5.20
C SER A 157 -7.78 -4.17 -3.82
N PHE A 158 -6.93 -5.18 -3.81
CA PHE A 158 -6.44 -5.78 -2.58
C PHE A 158 -4.94 -6.08 -2.66
N ASP A 159 -4.19 -5.61 -1.66
CA ASP A 159 -2.79 -6.00 -1.39
C ASP A 159 -2.75 -6.74 -0.04
N PRO A 160 -2.72 -8.09 -0.04
CA PRO A 160 -2.68 -8.88 1.18
C PRO A 160 -1.35 -8.76 1.92
N GLY A 161 -0.29 -8.36 1.23
CA GLY A 161 1.06 -8.33 1.74
C GLY A 161 1.50 -9.67 2.33
N ARG A 162 2.52 -9.66 3.16
CA ARG A 162 3.08 -10.88 3.79
C ARG A 162 2.08 -11.67 4.65
N ARG A 163 0.95 -11.07 5.04
CA ARG A 163 -0.05 -11.73 5.88
C ARG A 163 -0.83 -12.83 5.14
N ILE A 164 -0.77 -12.88 3.80
CA ILE A 164 -1.37 -13.95 2.99
C ILE A 164 -0.84 -15.36 3.37
N HIS A 165 0.40 -15.44 3.87
CA HIS A 165 0.98 -16.71 4.34
C HIS A 165 0.39 -17.22 5.67
N ALA A 166 -0.32 -16.38 6.42
CA ALA A 166 -0.81 -16.68 7.77
C ALA A 166 -2.31 -16.46 7.94
N ARG A 167 -2.97 -15.80 6.98
CA ARG A 167 -4.38 -15.44 7.07
C ARG A 167 -5.14 -15.89 5.82
N ASN A 168 -6.36 -16.33 6.02
CA ASN A 168 -7.23 -16.71 4.91
C ASN A 168 -8.00 -15.49 4.38
N TYR A 169 -7.66 -15.05 3.17
CA TYR A 169 -8.32 -13.94 2.47
C TYR A 169 -9.18 -14.41 1.30
N ALA A 170 -9.62 -15.68 1.24
CA ALA A 170 -10.38 -16.22 0.12
C ALA A 170 -11.63 -15.38 -0.21
N ASP A 171 -12.39 -14.96 0.81
CA ASP A 171 -13.59 -14.15 0.62
C ASP A 171 -13.25 -12.76 0.04
N THR A 172 -12.22 -12.08 0.56
CA THR A 172 -11.75 -10.79 0.03
C THR A 172 -11.26 -10.95 -1.41
N LEU A 173 -10.43 -11.95 -1.66
CA LEU A 173 -9.91 -12.26 -2.99
C LEU A 173 -11.05 -12.55 -3.99
N SER A 174 -12.13 -13.20 -3.56
CA SER A 174 -13.29 -13.50 -4.43
C SER A 174 -14.02 -12.23 -4.93
N LEU A 175 -13.95 -11.14 -4.18
CA LEU A 175 -14.60 -9.86 -4.45
C LEU A 175 -13.67 -8.81 -5.08
N ALA A 176 -12.37 -9.00 -5.02
CA ALA A 176 -11.39 -8.07 -5.58
C ALA A 176 -11.38 -8.14 -7.12
N ASN A 177 -11.38 -6.97 -7.76
CA ASN A 177 -11.22 -6.82 -9.21
C ASN A 177 -9.74 -6.80 -9.61
N LEU A 178 -8.88 -6.31 -8.72
CA LEU A 178 -7.43 -6.18 -8.90
C LEU A 178 -6.72 -6.65 -7.63
N VAL A 179 -5.68 -7.47 -7.78
CA VAL A 179 -4.86 -7.96 -6.66
C VAL A 179 -3.40 -7.60 -6.91
N PHE A 180 -2.76 -6.99 -5.92
CA PHE A 180 -1.33 -6.70 -5.93
C PHE A 180 -0.59 -7.76 -5.12
N LEU A 181 0.44 -8.35 -5.70
CA LEU A 181 1.25 -9.40 -5.07
C LEU A 181 2.72 -9.16 -5.38
N ASN A 182 3.61 -9.53 -4.48
CA ASN A 182 4.99 -9.76 -4.88
C ASN A 182 5.15 -11.24 -5.34
N ARG A 183 6.31 -11.60 -5.87
CA ARG A 183 6.58 -12.96 -6.38
C ARG A 183 6.30 -14.07 -5.36
N ARG A 184 6.63 -13.86 -4.08
CA ARG A 184 6.40 -14.85 -3.01
C ARG A 184 4.91 -14.95 -2.66
N GLU A 185 4.26 -13.83 -2.55
CA GLU A 185 2.82 -13.74 -2.27
C GLU A 185 2.00 -14.35 -3.41
N ALA A 186 2.42 -14.15 -4.67
CA ALA A 186 1.79 -14.75 -5.84
C ALA A 186 1.81 -16.29 -5.79
N THR A 187 2.95 -16.89 -5.41
CA THR A 187 3.04 -18.34 -5.24
C THR A 187 2.04 -18.85 -4.22
N THR A 188 1.98 -18.23 -3.03
CA THR A 188 1.02 -18.62 -1.99
C THR A 188 -0.43 -18.37 -2.42
N ALA A 189 -0.69 -17.23 -3.06
CA ALA A 189 -2.04 -16.91 -3.52
C ALA A 189 -2.56 -17.94 -4.52
N ILE A 190 -1.73 -18.36 -5.47
CA ILE A 190 -2.09 -19.37 -6.49
C ILE A 190 -2.28 -20.74 -5.85
N GLU A 191 -1.37 -21.18 -4.97
CA GLU A 191 -1.43 -22.50 -4.34
C GLU A 191 -2.62 -22.63 -3.37
N ASP A 192 -2.90 -21.61 -2.56
CA ASP A 192 -3.80 -21.71 -1.42
C ASP A 192 -5.17 -21.05 -1.63
N HIS A 193 -5.30 -20.07 -2.57
CA HIS A 193 -6.46 -19.17 -2.58
C HIS A 193 -7.10 -18.94 -3.97
N LEU A 194 -6.31 -18.82 -5.02
CA LEU A 194 -6.79 -18.38 -6.34
C LEU A 194 -6.99 -19.53 -7.34
N GLY A 195 -6.33 -20.68 -7.11
CA GLY A 195 -6.28 -21.73 -8.09
C GLY A 195 -5.45 -21.40 -9.34
N PRO A 196 -5.58 -22.17 -10.42
CA PRO A 196 -4.78 -21.97 -11.63
C PRO A 196 -4.98 -20.60 -12.26
N ILE A 197 -3.89 -20.03 -12.81
CA ILE A 197 -3.89 -18.73 -13.49
C ILE A 197 -4.90 -18.67 -14.64
N GLU A 198 -5.17 -19.79 -15.30
CA GLU A 198 -6.09 -19.90 -16.43
C GLU A 198 -7.57 -19.68 -16.03
N ASP A 199 -7.87 -19.81 -14.74
CA ASP A 199 -9.25 -19.63 -14.20
C ASP A 199 -9.44 -18.28 -13.49
N LEU A 200 -8.51 -17.33 -13.68
CA LEU A 200 -8.57 -16.01 -13.01
C LEU A 200 -9.81 -15.22 -13.44
N SER A 201 -10.53 -14.71 -12.47
CA SER A 201 -11.70 -13.83 -12.68
C SER A 201 -11.37 -12.34 -12.41
N ARG A 202 -10.09 -12.01 -12.22
CA ARG A 202 -9.61 -10.70 -11.78
C ARG A 202 -8.26 -10.36 -12.39
N VAL A 203 -7.88 -9.09 -12.35
CA VAL A 203 -6.56 -8.62 -12.72
C VAL A 203 -5.58 -8.91 -11.58
N ILE A 204 -4.40 -9.41 -11.91
CA ILE A 204 -3.31 -9.62 -10.94
C ILE A 204 -2.09 -8.85 -11.40
N ALA A 205 -1.59 -7.96 -10.55
CA ALA A 205 -0.34 -7.24 -10.73
C ALA A 205 0.73 -7.87 -9.82
N ILE A 206 1.80 -8.42 -10.42
CA ILE A 206 2.90 -9.08 -9.70
C ILE A 206 4.13 -8.20 -9.73
N LYS A 207 4.58 -7.78 -8.56
CA LYS A 207 5.75 -6.93 -8.34
C LYS A 207 7.01 -7.79 -8.23
N HIS A 208 8.07 -7.45 -8.99
CA HIS A 208 9.36 -8.14 -9.01
C HIS A 208 10.50 -7.29 -8.42
N GLY A 209 10.17 -6.23 -7.68
CA GLY A 209 11.14 -5.28 -7.13
C GLY A 209 11.86 -4.52 -8.22
N GLY A 210 13.21 -4.51 -8.19
CA GLY A 210 14.01 -3.83 -9.23
C GLY A 210 13.89 -4.44 -10.63
N ASP A 211 13.34 -5.65 -10.76
CA ASP A 211 13.08 -6.33 -12.03
C ASP A 211 11.71 -5.94 -12.64
N GLY A 212 11.05 -4.92 -12.09
CA GLY A 212 9.80 -4.40 -12.60
C GLY A 212 8.54 -5.14 -12.15
N ALA A 213 7.56 -5.28 -13.03
CA ALA A 213 6.28 -5.91 -12.70
C ALA A 213 5.55 -6.43 -13.95
N GLU A 214 4.56 -7.30 -13.71
CA GLU A 214 3.70 -7.85 -14.75
C GLU A 214 2.22 -7.80 -14.34
N VAL A 215 1.34 -7.76 -15.34
CA VAL A 215 -0.12 -7.84 -15.17
C VAL A 215 -0.66 -9.02 -15.95
N LEU A 216 -1.51 -9.79 -15.30
CA LEU A 216 -2.30 -10.88 -15.86
C LEU A 216 -3.78 -10.49 -15.78
N THR A 217 -4.51 -10.63 -16.88
CA THR A 217 -5.94 -10.29 -16.93
C THR A 217 -6.81 -11.53 -17.12
N PRO A 218 -8.11 -11.46 -16.76
CA PRO A 218 -9.05 -12.59 -16.90
C PRO A 218 -9.24 -13.09 -18.34
N ASP A 219 -9.06 -12.24 -19.33
CA ASP A 219 -9.18 -12.57 -20.76
C ASP A 219 -7.86 -13.02 -21.38
N GLY A 220 -6.82 -13.24 -20.53
CA GLY A 220 -5.53 -13.79 -20.93
C GLY A 220 -4.57 -12.77 -21.53
N GLU A 221 -4.85 -11.46 -21.41
CA GLU A 221 -3.82 -10.47 -21.75
C GLU A 221 -2.72 -10.45 -20.71
N TYR A 222 -1.55 -10.15 -21.19
CA TYR A 222 -0.32 -10.02 -20.43
C TYR A 222 0.37 -8.72 -20.80
N ALA A 223 0.73 -7.95 -19.77
CA ALA A 223 1.59 -6.78 -19.92
C ALA A 223 2.75 -6.91 -18.93
N ASN A 224 3.92 -6.42 -19.27
CA ASN A 224 5.08 -6.37 -18.39
C ASN A 224 5.87 -5.09 -18.58
N HIS A 225 6.62 -4.73 -17.55
CA HIS A 225 7.55 -3.60 -17.56
C HIS A 225 8.78 -3.96 -16.75
N ASP A 226 9.97 -3.72 -17.28
CA ASP A 226 11.26 -4.14 -16.70
C ASP A 226 11.69 -3.29 -15.47
N GLY A 227 10.87 -2.30 -15.07
CA GLY A 227 11.20 -1.37 -13.99
C GLY A 227 12.11 -0.23 -14.46
N PHE A 228 12.52 0.59 -13.49
CA PHE A 228 13.47 1.68 -13.72
C PHE A 228 14.74 1.41 -12.88
N PRO A 229 15.92 1.53 -13.47
CA PRO A 229 17.17 1.36 -12.73
C PRO A 229 17.36 2.53 -11.76
N VAL A 230 17.43 2.24 -10.46
CA VAL A 230 17.69 3.23 -9.42
C VAL A 230 18.68 2.68 -8.40
N ASP A 231 19.47 3.58 -7.80
CA ASP A 231 20.26 3.25 -6.62
C ASP A 231 19.32 3.22 -5.40
N ALA A 232 18.89 2.03 -5.00
CA ALA A 232 17.96 1.86 -3.91
C ALA A 232 18.61 2.26 -2.57
N VAL A 233 17.97 3.22 -1.89
CA VAL A 233 18.35 3.72 -0.56
C VAL A 233 17.52 3.01 0.51
N ASP A 234 16.20 2.91 0.29
CA ASP A 234 15.26 2.25 1.19
C ASP A 234 14.07 1.73 0.38
N THR A 235 13.80 0.45 0.44
CA THR A 235 12.68 -0.16 -0.32
C THR A 235 11.36 -0.16 0.45
N THR A 236 11.34 0.41 1.67
CA THR A 236 10.12 0.54 2.48
C THR A 236 9.11 1.44 1.76
N GLY A 237 7.88 0.97 1.62
CA GLY A 237 6.82 1.72 0.94
C GLY A 237 6.87 1.70 -0.59
N ALA A 238 7.93 1.18 -1.23
CA ALA A 238 8.01 1.11 -2.69
C ALA A 238 6.85 0.30 -3.32
N GLY A 239 6.42 -0.78 -2.67
CA GLY A 239 5.26 -1.56 -3.08
C GLY A 239 3.93 -0.81 -2.91
N ASP A 240 3.83 0.04 -1.88
CA ASP A 240 2.66 0.89 -1.62
C ASP A 240 2.60 2.03 -2.65
N ALA A 241 3.75 2.65 -2.96
CA ALA A 241 3.87 3.66 -4.02
C ALA A 241 3.52 3.09 -5.40
N PHE A 242 3.99 1.87 -5.71
CA PHE A 242 3.60 1.13 -6.91
C PHE A 242 2.08 0.96 -6.99
N ALA A 243 1.43 0.48 -5.92
CA ALA A 243 -0.02 0.30 -5.90
C ALA A 243 -0.77 1.62 -6.09
N GLY A 244 -0.31 2.70 -5.42
CA GLY A 244 -0.87 4.04 -5.59
C GLY A 244 -0.76 4.54 -7.02
N GLY A 245 0.43 4.44 -7.65
CA GLY A 245 0.66 4.84 -9.04
C GLY A 245 -0.17 4.04 -10.04
N PHE A 246 -0.29 2.73 -9.84
CA PHE A 246 -1.13 1.87 -10.67
C PHE A 246 -2.60 2.27 -10.61
N ILE A 247 -3.15 2.44 -9.40
CA ILE A 247 -4.54 2.84 -9.18
C ILE A 247 -4.79 4.24 -9.76
N ALA A 248 -3.89 5.20 -9.51
CA ALA A 248 -4.01 6.54 -10.07
C ALA A 248 -4.08 6.51 -11.61
N SER A 249 -3.21 5.72 -12.25
CA SER A 249 -3.18 5.60 -13.71
C SER A 249 -4.44 4.99 -14.30
N ILE A 250 -4.98 3.91 -13.72
CA ILE A 250 -6.20 3.28 -14.24
C ILE A 250 -7.47 4.11 -14.01
N LEU A 251 -7.45 5.03 -13.04
CA LEU A 251 -8.58 5.93 -12.74
C LEU A 251 -8.51 7.24 -13.53
N ASP A 252 -7.33 7.63 -14.02
CA ASP A 252 -7.13 8.82 -14.89
C ASP A 252 -7.45 8.53 -16.36
N ASP A 253 -7.65 7.27 -16.71
CA ASP A 253 -7.94 6.85 -18.09
C ASP A 253 -9.39 7.21 -18.46
N ASP A 254 -9.54 8.28 -19.26
CA ASP A 254 -10.82 8.73 -19.84
C ASP A 254 -11.42 7.72 -20.85
N THR A 255 -10.74 6.59 -21.10
CA THR A 255 -11.24 5.56 -22.04
C THR A 255 -12.25 4.64 -21.34
N PRO A 256 -13.54 4.68 -21.70
CA PRO A 256 -14.61 4.04 -20.93
C PRO A 256 -14.67 2.52 -21.06
N THR A 257 -13.76 1.87 -21.75
CA THR A 257 -13.90 0.45 -22.10
C THR A 257 -12.84 -0.48 -21.51
N ARG A 258 -11.61 0.01 -21.21
CA ARG A 258 -10.54 -0.81 -20.67
C ARG A 258 -9.34 0.02 -20.22
N PRO A 259 -8.75 -0.24 -19.04
CA PRO A 259 -7.51 0.41 -18.61
C PRO A 259 -6.32 0.06 -19.52
N ASP A 260 -5.44 1.03 -19.75
CA ASP A 260 -4.14 0.81 -20.36
C ASP A 260 -3.16 0.25 -19.33
N TYR A 261 -3.04 -1.08 -19.26
CA TYR A 261 -2.18 -1.76 -18.30
C TYR A 261 -0.68 -1.56 -18.54
N GLU A 262 -0.26 -1.30 -19.79
CA GLU A 262 1.14 -0.98 -20.09
C GLU A 262 1.51 0.37 -19.47
N ARG A 263 0.68 1.39 -19.68
CA ARG A 263 0.84 2.70 -19.03
C ARG A 263 0.75 2.58 -17.51
N ALA A 264 -0.22 1.84 -16.99
CA ALA A 264 -0.39 1.66 -15.54
C ALA A 264 0.84 1.01 -14.88
N LEU A 265 1.43 0.00 -15.54
CA LEU A 265 2.68 -0.61 -15.11
C LEU A 265 3.86 0.37 -15.14
N ALA A 266 3.99 1.16 -16.21
CA ALA A 266 5.06 2.15 -16.32
C ALA A 266 4.97 3.18 -15.19
N VAL A 267 3.79 3.77 -14.95
CA VAL A 267 3.53 4.72 -13.85
C VAL A 267 3.81 4.09 -12.49
N ALA A 268 3.30 2.88 -12.27
CA ALA A 268 3.49 2.16 -11.00
C ALA A 268 4.97 1.87 -10.71
N ASN A 269 5.72 1.40 -11.72
CA ASN A 269 7.16 1.16 -11.59
C ASN A 269 7.94 2.46 -11.35
N ALA A 270 7.58 3.55 -12.00
CA ALA A 270 8.18 4.86 -11.76
C ALA A 270 7.95 5.32 -10.31
N CYS A 271 6.73 5.22 -9.80
CA CYS A 271 6.42 5.53 -8.39
C CYS A 271 7.20 4.65 -7.41
N GLY A 272 7.26 3.34 -7.66
CA GLY A 272 8.03 2.39 -6.84
C GLY A 272 9.53 2.67 -6.86
N ALA A 273 10.10 3.01 -8.02
CA ALA A 273 11.50 3.35 -8.19
C ALA A 273 11.86 4.67 -7.47
N LEU A 274 11.03 5.70 -7.61
CA LEU A 274 11.18 6.96 -6.90
C LEU A 274 11.13 6.75 -5.38
N ALA A 275 10.18 5.94 -4.90
CA ALA A 275 10.12 5.61 -3.48
C ALA A 275 11.35 4.85 -2.99
N ALA A 276 11.88 3.90 -3.77
CA ALA A 276 13.08 3.15 -3.42
C ALA A 276 14.37 3.99 -3.43
N SER A 277 14.42 5.09 -4.19
CA SER A 277 15.57 5.98 -4.28
C SER A 277 15.71 6.97 -3.12
N GLU A 278 14.73 7.05 -2.24
CA GLU A 278 14.69 7.94 -1.08
C GLU A 278 14.59 7.15 0.23
N GLY A 279 14.83 7.81 1.35
CA GLY A 279 14.69 7.18 2.67
C GLY A 279 13.28 7.36 3.23
N GLY A 280 12.73 6.27 3.80
CA GLY A 280 11.43 6.29 4.49
C GLY A 280 10.28 5.75 3.64
N ALA A 281 9.15 5.48 4.30
CA ALA A 281 8.01 4.80 3.68
C ALA A 281 7.15 5.72 2.78
N ARG A 282 7.40 7.01 2.80
CA ARG A 282 6.67 8.01 2.01
C ARG A 282 7.65 8.91 1.27
N THR A 283 7.45 9.04 -0.02
CA THR A 283 8.29 9.81 -0.95
C THR A 283 7.48 10.99 -1.47
N ASP A 284 8.15 12.09 -1.78
CA ASP A 284 7.54 13.22 -2.47
C ASP A 284 7.23 12.83 -3.93
N LEU A 285 6.06 12.21 -4.12
CA LEU A 285 5.51 11.88 -5.42
C LEU A 285 4.72 13.08 -5.94
N PHE A 286 4.82 13.35 -7.26
CA PHE A 286 3.95 14.23 -8.02
C PHE A 286 4.11 13.93 -9.50
N TRP A 287 3.11 14.21 -10.29
CA TRP A 287 3.04 13.81 -11.71
C TRP A 287 4.25 14.26 -12.52
N GLU A 288 4.74 15.50 -12.36
CA GLU A 288 5.91 15.97 -13.13
C GLU A 288 7.15 15.09 -12.88
N ARG A 289 7.33 14.60 -11.67
CA ARG A 289 8.46 13.73 -11.33
C ARG A 289 8.28 12.32 -11.90
N VAL A 290 7.06 11.79 -11.86
CA VAL A 290 6.72 10.50 -12.47
C VAL A 290 6.90 10.58 -13.98
N GLU A 291 6.39 11.62 -14.65
CA GLU A 291 6.54 11.84 -16.08
C GLU A 291 7.99 12.01 -16.50
N ALA A 292 8.81 12.68 -15.70
CA ALA A 292 10.25 12.79 -15.95
C ALA A 292 10.91 11.40 -15.93
N THR A 293 10.57 10.54 -14.97
CA THR A 293 11.07 9.17 -14.89
C THR A 293 10.62 8.34 -16.10
N LEU A 294 9.36 8.51 -16.55
CA LEU A 294 8.84 7.83 -17.75
C LEU A 294 9.55 8.26 -19.02
N ALA A 295 10.04 9.49 -19.09
CA ALA A 295 10.72 10.02 -20.28
C ALA A 295 12.19 9.57 -20.39
N ASP A 296 12.77 9.00 -19.35
CA ASP A 296 14.14 8.48 -19.32
C ASP A 296 14.26 7.05 -19.93
N LEU A 297 13.17 6.52 -20.49
CA LEU A 297 13.11 5.28 -21.28
C LEU A 297 13.34 5.58 -22.78
#